data_643ed74bda8cd53f3109a8fd7d735280
#
_entry.id   643ed74bda8cd53f3109a8fd7d735280
#
_cell.length_a   1.000
_cell.length_b   1.000
_cell.length_c   1.000
_cell.angle_alpha   90.00
_cell.angle_beta   90.00
_cell.angle_gamma   90.00
#
_symmetry.space_group_name_H-M   'P 1'
#
loop_
_entity.id
_entity.type
_entity.pdbx_description
1 polymer ?
#
loop_
_entity_poly.entity_id
_entity_poly.type
_entity_poly.pdbx_seq_one_letter_code
_entity_poly.pdbx_strand_id
1 'polypeptide(L)'
;MRARYRRSREKAEPIVPGQVETYAIDLWATSNVFKAGHRLRLYVSSSNFPRFDRNPNTGESTAGSAHLVKAQQTVYHDAAHPSALILPVVPR
;
A
#
# COMPACT_ATOMS: atom_id res chain seq x y z
N MET A 1 0.26 0.60 -5.48
CA MET A 1 1.71 0.83 -5.72
C MET A 1 2.47 -0.48 -5.55
N ARG A 2 3.52 -0.75 -6.32
CA ARG A 2 4.45 -1.87 -6.06
C ARG A 2 5.65 -1.35 -5.28
N ALA A 3 5.93 -1.92 -4.13
CA ALA A 3 6.97 -1.45 -3.21
C ALA A 3 8.38 -1.43 -3.82
N ARG A 4 8.68 -2.33 -4.77
CA ARG A 4 9.96 -2.32 -5.51
C ARG A 4 10.20 -1.05 -6.33
N TYR A 5 9.15 -0.28 -6.62
CA TYR A 5 9.21 0.98 -7.38
C TYR A 5 8.96 2.20 -6.49
N ARG A 6 9.19 2.10 -5.18
CA ARG A 6 8.93 3.17 -4.21
C ARG A 6 9.77 4.43 -4.42
N ARG A 7 10.95 4.28 -4.98
CA ARG A 7 11.90 5.39 -5.22
C ARG A 7 12.00 5.79 -6.69
N SER A 8 11.72 4.86 -7.61
CA SER A 8 11.79 5.11 -9.05
C SER A 8 10.77 4.25 -9.77
N ARG A 9 10.14 4.78 -10.81
CA ARG A 9 9.24 4.01 -11.69
C ARG A 9 9.97 3.14 -12.70
N GLU A 10 11.23 3.46 -12.97
CA GLU A 10 12.06 2.79 -14.00
C GLU A 10 12.96 1.73 -13.38
N LYS A 11 13.48 2.00 -12.19
CA LYS A 11 14.43 1.11 -11.51
C LYS A 11 13.75 0.39 -10.36
N ALA A 12 13.68 -0.93 -10.48
CA ALA A 12 13.15 -1.78 -9.41
C ALA A 12 14.21 -2.02 -8.33
N GLU A 13 13.85 -1.73 -7.08
CA GLU A 13 14.67 -2.01 -5.90
C GLU A 13 13.90 -2.93 -4.96
N PRO A 14 14.29 -4.21 -4.81
CA PRO A 14 13.66 -5.12 -3.85
C PRO A 14 13.64 -4.55 -2.44
N ILE A 15 12.65 -4.95 -1.66
CA ILE A 15 12.57 -4.59 -0.24
C ILE A 15 13.56 -5.47 0.53
N VAL A 16 14.23 -4.86 1.50
CA VAL A 16 15.09 -5.60 2.44
C VAL A 16 14.20 -6.07 3.61
N PRO A 17 14.08 -7.37 3.87
CA PRO A 17 13.32 -7.87 5.00
C PRO A 17 13.82 -7.29 6.33
N GLY A 18 12.87 -6.91 7.20
CA GLY A 18 13.18 -6.32 8.51
C GLY A 18 13.49 -4.82 8.47
N GLN A 19 13.63 -4.21 7.31
CA GLN A 19 13.80 -2.76 7.18
C GLN A 19 12.44 -2.05 7.15
N VAL A 20 12.28 -1.04 8.00
CA VAL A 20 11.10 -0.16 8.00
C VAL A 20 11.22 0.84 6.85
N GLU A 21 10.19 0.94 6.04
CA GLU A 21 10.13 1.84 4.89
C GLU A 21 8.86 2.68 4.94
N THR A 22 8.95 3.93 4.55
CA THR A 22 7.79 4.82 4.43
C THR A 22 7.26 4.84 3.00
N TYR A 23 5.95 4.67 2.85
CA TYR A 23 5.27 4.68 1.56
C TYR A 23 4.26 5.81 1.48
N ALA A 24 4.37 6.67 0.48
CA ALA A 24 3.31 7.58 0.10
C ALA A 24 2.41 6.90 -0.94
N ILE A 25 1.16 6.67 -0.58
CA ILE A 25 0.19 5.98 -1.43
C ILE A 25 -0.91 6.94 -1.81
N ASP A 26 -0.99 7.28 -3.10
CA ASP A 26 -2.09 8.06 -3.64
C ASP A 26 -3.35 7.19 -3.71
N LEU A 27 -4.42 7.63 -3.07
CA LEU A 27 -5.73 6.96 -3.02
C LEU A 27 -6.67 7.41 -4.16
N TRP A 28 -6.18 8.30 -5.03
CA TRP A 28 -6.93 8.94 -6.11
C TRP A 28 -8.03 9.89 -5.60
N ALA A 29 -8.70 10.53 -6.52
CA ALA A 29 -9.78 11.46 -6.21
C ALA A 29 -11.09 10.72 -6.00
N THR A 30 -11.81 11.10 -4.97
CA THR A 30 -13.20 10.70 -4.72
C THR A 30 -13.94 11.87 -4.08
N SER A 31 -15.25 11.89 -4.25
CA SER A 31 -16.12 12.83 -3.55
C SER A 31 -17.14 12.03 -2.74
N ASN A 32 -17.11 12.19 -1.43
CA ASN A 32 -18.03 11.51 -0.54
C ASN A 32 -18.36 12.35 0.69
N VAL A 33 -19.57 12.19 1.20
CA VAL A 33 -20.04 12.85 2.41
C VAL A 33 -20.08 11.85 3.55
N PHE A 34 -19.27 12.09 4.57
CA PHE A 34 -19.32 11.33 5.82
C PHE A 34 -20.29 12.01 6.79
N LYS A 35 -21.41 11.35 7.07
CA LYS A 35 -22.42 11.85 8.00
C LYS A 35 -21.97 11.67 9.45
N ALA A 36 -22.54 12.46 10.36
CA ALA A 36 -22.32 12.29 11.79
C ALA A 36 -22.62 10.86 12.24
N GLY A 37 -21.80 10.29 13.11
CA GLY A 37 -21.89 8.91 13.58
C GLY A 37 -21.29 7.86 12.64
N HIS A 38 -20.96 8.20 11.38
CA HIS A 38 -20.23 7.31 10.49
C HIS A 38 -18.75 7.27 10.85
N ARG A 39 -18.09 6.17 10.48
CA ARG A 39 -16.66 5.99 10.70
C ARG A 39 -15.95 5.79 9.39
N LEU A 40 -14.82 6.45 9.22
CA LEU A 40 -13.92 6.20 8.12
C LEU A 40 -13.07 4.96 8.43
N ARG A 41 -12.93 4.07 7.44
CA ARG A 41 -12.10 2.88 7.57
C ARG A 41 -11.13 2.79 6.40
N LEU A 42 -9.86 2.63 6.70
CA LEU A 42 -8.82 2.38 5.73
C LEU A 42 -8.39 0.91 5.79
N TYR A 43 -8.36 0.25 4.64
CA TYR A 43 -7.80 -1.08 4.49
C TYR A 43 -6.44 -1.01 3.83
N VAL A 44 -5.43 -1.58 4.47
CA VAL A 44 -4.11 -1.79 3.88
C VAL A 44 -3.96 -3.27 3.58
N SER A 45 -3.73 -3.60 2.31
CA SER A 45 -3.66 -4.97 1.83
C SER A 45 -2.55 -5.13 0.80
N SER A 46 -1.95 -6.30 0.74
CA SER A 46 -0.92 -6.64 -0.24
C SER A 46 -1.47 -7.03 -1.61
N SER A 47 -2.77 -7.16 -1.76
CA SER A 47 -3.40 -7.57 -3.01
C SER A 47 -4.70 -6.81 -3.28
N ASN A 48 -4.95 -6.55 -4.55
CA ASN A 48 -6.22 -6.04 -5.06
C ASN A 48 -6.57 -6.74 -6.39
N PHE A 49 -6.52 -8.06 -6.35
CA PHE A 49 -6.90 -8.90 -7.49
C PHE A 49 -8.45 -8.87 -7.68
N PRO A 50 -8.96 -8.84 -8.92
CA PRO A 50 -8.27 -8.96 -10.20
C PRO A 50 -7.82 -7.63 -10.84
N ARG A 51 -8.03 -6.49 -10.18
CA ARG A 51 -7.64 -5.18 -10.72
C ARG A 51 -6.12 -5.05 -10.95
N PHE A 52 -5.35 -5.68 -10.08
CA PHE A 52 -3.90 -5.78 -10.18
C PHE A 52 -3.47 -7.22 -9.97
N ASP A 53 -2.44 -7.64 -10.69
CA ASP A 53 -1.85 -8.97 -10.52
C ASP A 53 -1.35 -9.20 -9.10
N ARG A 54 -1.48 -10.43 -8.64
CA ARG A 54 -0.92 -10.84 -7.36
C ARG A 54 0.60 -10.71 -7.41
N ASN A 55 1.18 -10.28 -6.28
CA ASN A 55 2.62 -10.29 -6.13
C ASN A 55 3.06 -11.68 -5.63
N PRO A 56 3.89 -12.42 -6.37
CA PRO A 56 4.37 -13.73 -5.94
C PRO A 56 5.34 -13.65 -4.75
N ASN A 57 5.86 -12.49 -4.40
CA ASN A 57 6.83 -12.25 -3.33
C ASN A 57 8.17 -13.01 -3.47
N THR A 58 8.49 -13.47 -4.66
CA THR A 58 9.76 -14.17 -4.96
C THR A 58 10.90 -13.21 -5.33
N GLY A 59 10.59 -11.93 -5.55
CA GLY A 59 11.55 -10.96 -6.10
C GLY A 59 11.67 -11.00 -7.63
N GLU A 60 11.16 -12.01 -8.27
CA GLU A 60 11.19 -12.21 -9.72
C GLU A 60 10.12 -11.39 -10.46
N SER A 61 10.09 -11.52 -11.77
CA SER A 61 9.01 -10.97 -12.60
C SER A 61 7.67 -11.58 -12.22
N THR A 62 6.62 -10.77 -12.18
CA THR A 62 5.26 -11.24 -11.88
C THR A 62 4.62 -11.97 -13.06
N ALA A 63 5.18 -11.85 -14.25
CA ALA A 63 4.65 -12.48 -15.45
C ALA A 63 4.98 -13.98 -15.44
N GLY A 64 3.94 -14.83 -15.30
CA GLY A 64 4.05 -16.27 -15.48
C GLY A 64 4.55 -17.09 -14.29
N SER A 65 4.79 -16.49 -13.13
CA SER A 65 5.17 -17.26 -11.94
C SER A 65 3.93 -17.85 -11.25
N ALA A 66 3.84 -19.18 -11.21
CA ALA A 66 2.84 -19.91 -10.43
C ALA A 66 3.29 -20.13 -8.96
N HIS A 67 4.56 -19.86 -8.66
CA HIS A 67 5.10 -20.02 -7.31
C HIS A 67 4.82 -18.77 -6.47
N LEU A 68 4.12 -18.95 -5.33
CA LEU A 68 3.76 -17.89 -4.42
C LEU A 68 4.43 -18.12 -3.06
N VAL A 69 5.06 -17.08 -2.53
CA VAL A 69 5.67 -17.10 -1.20
C VAL A 69 4.87 -16.19 -0.27
N LYS A 70 4.59 -16.65 0.94
CA LYS A 70 3.96 -15.81 1.96
C LYS A 70 4.91 -14.72 2.41
N ALA A 71 4.45 -13.48 2.40
CA ALA A 71 5.14 -12.37 3.02
C ALA A 71 4.39 -11.94 4.29
N GLN A 72 5.11 -11.85 5.39
CA GLN A 72 4.59 -11.25 6.61
C GLN A 72 4.82 -9.75 6.55
N GLN A 73 3.76 -8.98 6.69
CA GLN A 73 3.82 -7.52 6.59
C GLN A 73 3.29 -6.89 7.87
N THR A 74 3.96 -5.84 8.33
CA THR A 74 3.54 -5.07 9.49
C THR A 74 3.35 -3.62 9.07
N VAL A 75 2.22 -3.05 9.43
CA VAL A 75 1.95 -1.60 9.27
C VAL A 75 2.07 -0.97 10.64
N TYR A 76 3.03 -0.08 10.79
CA TYR A 76 3.24 0.66 12.02
C TYR A 76 2.34 1.89 12.07
N HIS A 77 1.85 2.20 13.28
CA HIS A 77 1.08 3.42 13.56
C HIS A 77 1.36 3.92 14.99
N ASP A 78 2.58 3.67 15.46
CA ASP A 78 3.09 4.15 16.76
C ASP A 78 3.79 5.50 16.64
N ALA A 79 4.26 6.03 17.76
CA ALA A 79 4.92 7.35 17.80
C ALA A 79 6.26 7.40 17.07
N ALA A 80 6.98 6.28 16.99
CA ALA A 80 8.26 6.19 16.31
C ALA A 80 8.10 6.02 14.78
N HIS A 81 7.01 5.36 14.37
CA HIS A 81 6.70 5.06 12.97
C HIS A 81 5.24 5.44 12.67
N PRO A 82 4.92 6.73 12.62
CA PRO A 82 3.54 7.19 12.44
C PRO A 82 3.04 6.89 11.03
N SER A 83 1.80 6.42 10.94
CA SER A 83 1.03 6.35 9.70
C SER A 83 -0.10 7.34 9.73
N ALA A 84 -0.35 8.03 8.63
CA ALA A 84 -1.38 9.05 8.52
C ALA A 84 -2.21 8.89 7.26
N LEU A 85 -3.49 9.25 7.34
CA LEU A 85 -4.37 9.44 6.20
C LEU A 85 -4.62 10.95 6.04
N ILE A 86 -4.20 11.50 4.92
CA ILE A 86 -4.34 12.92 4.60
C ILE A 86 -5.47 13.07 3.59
N LEU A 87 -6.52 13.80 3.97
CA LEU A 87 -7.69 14.02 3.14
C LEU A 87 -7.98 15.52 3.00
N PRO A 88 -8.25 16.02 1.78
CA PRO A 88 -8.81 17.36 1.62
C PRO A 88 -10.27 17.33 2.08
N VAL A 89 -10.63 18.27 2.94
CA VAL A 89 -12.00 18.43 3.46
C VAL A 89 -12.58 19.72 2.92
N VAL A 90 -13.75 19.64 2.30
CA VAL A 90 -14.52 20.81 1.90
C VAL A 90 -15.49 21.14 3.05
N PRO A 91 -15.31 22.27 3.74
CA PRO A 91 -16.24 22.68 4.80
C PRO A 91 -17.62 23.00 4.17
N ARG A 92 -18.67 22.72 4.93
CA ARG A 92 -20.04 23.13 4.60
C ARG A 92 -20.40 24.41 5.31
#